data_628fc2b8ac85f73e2295824b092e3165
#
_entry.id   628fc2b8ac85f73e2295824b092e3165
#
_cell.length_a   1.000
_cell.length_b   1.000
_cell.length_c   1.000
_cell.angle_alpha   90.00
_cell.angle_beta   90.00
_cell.angle_gamma   90.00
#
_symmetry.space_group_name_H-M   'P 1'
#
loop_
_entity.id
_entity.type
_entity.pdbx_description
1 polymer ?
#
loop_
_entity_poly.entity_id
_entity_poly.type
_entity_poly.pdbx_seq_one_letter_code
_entity_poly.pdbx_strand_id
1 'polypeptide(L)'
;LRTCTVFMDTDSGRRIKVVCRYQQYRAARKIVDRLRLGKTQESRSGVVWHTQGSGKSLTMVFVARMLRAAADLEDFKLLLVNDRVDLEEQLSGTAKLIGGKVNVIESTAQLREHLSTAASDINMVMVHKFQERKETLTNTVAEALGTYLALPAGQTFGVVNTSERIILMIDEAHRTQGSDLG
;
A
#
# COMPACT_ATOMS: atom_id res chain seq x y z
N LEU A 1 20.60 -1.08 8.24
CA LEU A 1 20.79 -1.91 7.02
C LEU A 1 19.78 -3.06 6.91
N ARG A 2 19.37 -3.72 8.01
CA ARG A 2 18.42 -4.87 7.95
C ARG A 2 17.10 -4.55 7.22
N THR A 3 16.52 -3.38 7.42
CA THR A 3 15.26 -2.95 6.79
C THR A 3 15.39 -2.60 5.31
N CYS A 4 16.59 -2.31 4.85
CA CYS A 4 16.91 -1.87 3.49
C CYS A 4 17.58 -2.96 2.63
N THR A 5 17.47 -4.20 3.05
CA THR A 5 18.01 -5.36 2.33
C THR A 5 16.95 -6.44 2.25
N VAL A 6 16.73 -6.99 1.06
CA VAL A 6 15.83 -8.11 0.80
C VAL A 6 16.54 -9.17 -0.04
N PHE A 7 16.05 -10.40 0.02
CA PHE A 7 16.51 -11.49 -0.84
C PHE A 7 15.38 -11.87 -1.79
N MET A 8 15.67 -11.89 -3.07
CA MET A 8 14.71 -12.21 -4.13
C MET A 8 15.21 -13.41 -4.92
N ASP A 9 14.29 -14.27 -5.33
CA ASP A 9 14.59 -15.32 -6.27
C ASP A 9 14.37 -14.77 -7.70
N THR A 10 15.31 -15.04 -8.60
CA THR A 10 15.21 -14.69 -10.03
C THR A 10 14.43 -15.78 -10.77
N ASP A 11 13.95 -15.48 -11.98
CA ASP A 11 13.27 -16.45 -12.85
C ASP A 11 14.11 -17.71 -13.13
N SER A 12 15.44 -17.58 -13.06
CA SER A 12 16.38 -18.70 -13.15
C SER A 12 16.56 -19.48 -11.83
N GLY A 13 15.77 -19.18 -10.79
CA GLY A 13 15.84 -19.82 -9.47
C GLY A 13 17.05 -19.41 -8.62
N ARG A 14 17.83 -18.44 -9.05
CA ARG A 14 18.97 -17.93 -8.29
C ARG A 14 18.53 -16.89 -7.26
N ARG A 15 18.93 -17.07 -6.01
CA ARG A 15 18.69 -16.11 -4.95
C ARG A 15 19.68 -14.96 -4.99
N ILE A 16 19.18 -13.74 -5.10
CA ILE A 16 19.99 -12.52 -5.11
C ILE A 16 19.69 -11.63 -3.90
N LYS A 17 20.71 -10.92 -3.44
CA LYS A 17 20.60 -9.92 -2.40
C LYS A 17 20.38 -8.56 -3.06
N VAL A 18 19.25 -7.92 -2.73
CA VAL A 18 18.90 -6.60 -3.22
C VAL A 18 19.01 -5.59 -2.07
N VAL A 19 19.83 -4.58 -2.27
CA VAL A 19 20.00 -3.47 -1.32
C VAL A 19 19.29 -2.25 -1.88
N CYS A 20 18.59 -1.50 -1.03
CA CYS A 20 17.89 -0.31 -1.47
C CYS A 20 18.87 0.70 -2.11
N ARG A 21 18.43 1.35 -3.18
CA ARG A 21 19.12 2.48 -3.78
C ARG A 21 18.98 3.70 -2.87
N TYR A 22 19.88 4.66 -2.99
CA TYR A 22 19.85 5.89 -2.19
C TYR A 22 18.50 6.62 -2.23
N GLN A 23 17.88 6.72 -3.43
CA GLN A 23 16.57 7.37 -3.57
C GLN A 23 15.47 6.61 -2.83
N GLN A 24 15.48 5.28 -2.88
CA GLN A 24 14.51 4.43 -2.17
C GLN A 24 14.67 4.56 -0.65
N TYR A 25 15.91 4.54 -0.16
CA TYR A 25 16.21 4.75 1.25
C TYR A 25 15.74 6.14 1.73
N ARG A 26 16.08 7.18 0.97
CA ARG A 26 15.69 8.55 1.30
C ARG A 26 14.17 8.73 1.31
N ALA A 27 13.45 8.16 0.33
CA ALA A 27 12.01 8.20 0.27
C ALA A 27 11.39 7.46 1.46
N ALA A 28 11.82 6.23 1.73
CA ALA A 28 11.31 5.44 2.84
C ALA A 28 11.53 6.12 4.20
N ARG A 29 12.72 6.69 4.42
CA ARG A 29 13.02 7.46 5.63
C ARG A 29 12.11 8.67 5.78
N LYS A 30 11.95 9.47 4.73
CA LYS A 30 11.06 10.65 4.76
C LYS A 30 9.61 10.29 5.04
N ILE A 31 9.12 9.17 4.51
CA ILE A 31 7.76 8.68 4.80
C ILE A 31 7.65 8.35 6.28
N VAL A 32 8.56 7.55 6.83
CA VAL A 32 8.55 7.15 8.24
C VAL A 32 8.67 8.35 9.16
N ASP A 33 9.58 9.28 8.86
CA ASP A 33 9.76 10.50 9.67
C ASP A 33 8.51 11.39 9.59
N ARG A 34 7.85 11.50 8.43
CA ARG A 34 6.60 12.26 8.27
C ARG A 34 5.45 11.65 9.07
N LEU A 35 5.32 10.32 9.09
CA LEU A 35 4.33 9.62 9.92
C LEU A 35 4.54 9.87 11.42
N ARG A 36 5.78 9.97 11.87
CA ARG A 36 6.13 10.26 13.28
C ARG A 36 5.88 11.70 13.67
N LEU A 37 6.30 12.62 12.82
CA LEU A 37 6.31 14.06 13.15
C LEU A 37 4.98 14.75 12.86
N GLY A 38 4.18 14.21 11.94
CA GLY A 38 2.89 14.76 11.56
C GLY A 38 1.87 14.65 12.70
N LYS A 39 1.15 15.74 12.97
CA LYS A 39 0.12 15.80 14.03
C LYS A 39 -1.29 15.61 13.49
N THR A 40 -1.50 15.82 12.21
CA THR A 40 -2.78 15.68 11.52
C THR A 40 -2.68 14.67 10.39
N GLN A 41 -3.79 14.14 9.92
CA GLN A 41 -3.84 13.24 8.77
C GLN A 41 -3.15 13.87 7.55
N GLU A 42 -3.44 15.13 7.27
CA GLU A 42 -2.84 15.87 6.15
C GLU A 42 -1.31 15.99 6.29
N SER A 43 -0.81 16.33 7.48
CA SER A 43 0.62 16.43 7.72
C SER A 43 1.35 15.09 7.68
N ARG A 44 0.65 13.96 7.90
CA ARG A 44 1.17 12.60 7.75
C ARG A 44 1.08 12.08 6.31
N SER A 45 0.22 12.67 5.48
CA SER A 45 0.01 12.27 4.08
C SER A 45 1.03 12.90 3.14
N GLY A 46 1.22 12.32 1.96
CA GLY A 46 2.10 12.88 0.95
C GLY A 46 2.22 12.04 -0.31
N VAL A 47 2.87 12.59 -1.30
CA VAL A 47 3.15 11.94 -2.58
C VAL A 47 4.65 11.71 -2.73
N VAL A 48 5.01 10.53 -3.19
CA VAL A 48 6.40 10.17 -3.55
C VAL A 48 6.49 10.03 -5.05
N TRP A 49 7.22 10.95 -5.66
CA TRP A 49 7.47 10.90 -7.09
C TRP A 49 8.74 10.10 -7.39
N HIS A 50 8.57 9.06 -8.16
CA HIS A 50 9.68 8.25 -8.70
C HIS A 50 9.54 8.10 -10.20
N THR A 51 10.66 8.13 -10.92
CA THR A 51 10.67 7.81 -12.36
C THR A 51 10.24 6.36 -12.60
N GLN A 52 9.67 6.09 -13.76
CA GLN A 52 9.31 4.74 -14.17
C GLN A 52 10.55 3.83 -14.15
N GLY A 53 10.41 2.58 -13.70
CA GLY A 53 11.54 1.64 -13.58
C GLY A 53 12.50 1.91 -12.40
N SER A 54 12.25 2.90 -11.56
CA SER A 54 13.09 3.21 -10.38
C SER A 54 12.91 2.26 -9.20
N GLY A 55 11.99 1.29 -9.28
CA GLY A 55 11.70 0.32 -8.22
C GLY A 55 10.74 0.87 -7.15
N LYS A 56 9.64 1.51 -7.55
CA LYS A 56 8.58 2.01 -6.64
C LYS A 56 8.06 0.94 -5.69
N SER A 57 7.73 -0.24 -6.22
CA SER A 57 7.22 -1.38 -5.43
C SER A 57 8.22 -1.81 -4.35
N LEU A 58 9.52 -1.85 -4.66
CA LEU A 58 10.56 -2.12 -3.66
C LEU A 58 10.64 -1.00 -2.60
N THR A 59 10.38 0.26 -2.98
CA THR A 59 10.30 1.35 -2.00
C THR A 59 9.17 1.11 -1.00
N MET A 60 8.00 0.65 -1.45
CA MET A 60 6.88 0.28 -0.56
C MET A 60 7.28 -0.86 0.39
N VAL A 61 8.00 -1.88 -0.10
CA VAL A 61 8.55 -2.95 0.74
C VAL A 61 9.47 -2.38 1.83
N PHE A 62 10.39 -1.51 1.45
CA PHE A 62 11.32 -0.92 2.43
C PHE A 62 10.59 -0.05 3.46
N VAL A 63 9.56 0.71 3.05
CA VAL A 63 8.69 1.44 3.98
C VAL A 63 8.03 0.48 4.96
N ALA A 64 7.35 -0.56 4.46
CA ALA A 64 6.67 -1.54 5.32
C ALA A 64 7.63 -2.21 6.32
N ARG A 65 8.84 -2.58 5.87
CA ARG A 65 9.89 -3.16 6.75
C ARG A 65 10.40 -2.15 7.78
N MET A 66 10.54 -0.88 7.43
CA MET A 66 10.94 0.16 8.38
C MET A 66 9.86 0.41 9.42
N LEU A 67 8.59 0.42 9.02
CA LEU A 67 7.45 0.58 9.93
C LEU A 67 7.39 -0.59 10.92
N ARG A 68 7.52 -1.83 10.44
CA ARG A 68 7.53 -3.03 11.30
C ARG A 68 8.74 -3.15 12.22
N ALA A 69 9.85 -2.50 11.89
CA ALA A 69 11.05 -2.46 12.72
C ALA A 69 11.06 -1.28 13.71
N ALA A 70 10.06 -0.42 13.66
CA ALA A 70 9.95 0.76 14.49
C ALA A 70 8.91 0.52 15.59
N ALA A 71 9.34 0.39 16.85
CA ALA A 71 8.47 0.05 17.99
C ALA A 71 7.29 1.03 18.19
N ASP A 72 7.42 2.26 17.71
CA ASP A 72 6.37 3.29 17.73
C ASP A 72 5.35 3.20 16.57
N LEU A 73 5.65 2.41 15.55
CA LEU A 73 4.86 2.30 14.31
C LEU A 73 4.51 0.85 13.93
N GLU A 74 5.00 -0.14 14.68
CA GLU A 74 4.78 -1.56 14.36
C GLU A 74 3.32 -2.01 14.44
N ASP A 75 2.53 -1.34 15.29
CA ASP A 75 1.09 -1.65 15.47
C ASP A 75 0.22 -1.05 14.37
N PHE A 76 0.73 -0.30 13.41
CA PHE A 76 -0.08 0.24 12.33
C PHE A 76 -0.52 -0.88 11.37
N LYS A 77 -1.79 -0.85 11.00
CA LYS A 77 -2.33 -1.64 9.89
C LYS A 77 -1.84 -1.05 8.57
N LEU A 78 -1.28 -1.87 7.70
CA LEU A 78 -0.82 -1.44 6.39
C LEU A 78 -1.81 -1.91 5.31
N LEU A 79 -2.23 -0.99 4.45
CA LEU A 79 -3.04 -1.26 3.27
C LEU A 79 -2.25 -0.85 2.02
N LEU A 80 -1.81 -1.86 1.26
CA LEU A 80 -1.09 -1.69 0.00
C LEU A 80 -2.09 -1.79 -1.14
N VAL A 81 -2.28 -0.70 -1.88
CA VAL A 81 -3.23 -0.65 -3.00
C VAL A 81 -2.46 -0.64 -4.31
N ASN A 82 -2.80 -1.58 -5.18
CA ASN A 82 -2.17 -1.73 -6.48
C ASN A 82 -3.21 -1.91 -7.58
N ASP A 83 -2.98 -1.23 -8.72
CA ASP A 83 -3.87 -1.24 -9.88
C ASP A 83 -3.45 -2.22 -10.99
N ARG A 84 -2.25 -2.81 -10.93
CA ARG A 84 -1.70 -3.61 -12.03
C ARG A 84 -1.85 -5.11 -11.83
N VAL A 85 -2.46 -5.78 -12.81
CA VAL A 85 -2.58 -7.25 -12.90
C VAL A 85 -1.20 -7.91 -13.02
N ASP A 86 -0.32 -7.34 -13.84
CA ASP A 86 1.03 -7.88 -14.10
C ASP A 86 1.93 -7.92 -12.85
N LEU A 87 1.51 -7.27 -11.78
CA LEU A 87 2.25 -7.22 -10.52
C LEU A 87 1.77 -8.26 -9.51
N GLU A 88 0.74 -9.06 -9.80
CA GLU A 88 0.23 -10.06 -8.85
C GLU A 88 1.31 -11.09 -8.50
N GLU A 89 2.06 -11.58 -9.47
CA GLU A 89 3.22 -12.48 -9.23
C GLU A 89 4.37 -11.75 -8.52
N GLN A 90 4.66 -10.52 -8.94
CA GLN A 90 5.68 -9.69 -8.26
C GLN A 90 5.26 -9.31 -6.85
N LEU A 91 3.95 -9.18 -6.57
CA LEU A 91 3.44 -8.79 -5.26
C LEU A 91 3.38 -9.96 -4.28
N SER A 92 3.11 -11.18 -4.73
CA SER A 92 3.30 -12.36 -3.89
C SER A 92 4.77 -12.49 -3.50
N GLY A 93 5.69 -12.21 -4.42
CA GLY A 93 7.11 -12.03 -4.16
C GLY A 93 7.40 -10.87 -3.20
N THR A 94 6.77 -9.72 -3.40
CA THR A 94 6.88 -8.50 -2.56
C THR A 94 6.38 -8.76 -1.15
N ALA A 95 5.26 -9.47 -0.98
CA ALA A 95 4.74 -9.87 0.32
C ALA A 95 5.75 -10.71 1.11
N LYS A 96 6.38 -11.69 0.45
CA LYS A 96 7.47 -12.48 1.05
C LYS A 96 8.66 -11.61 1.46
N LEU A 97 8.94 -10.55 0.72
CA LEU A 97 10.05 -9.62 1.02
C LEU A 97 9.81 -8.75 2.25
N ILE A 98 8.57 -8.47 2.60
CA ILE A 98 8.23 -7.69 3.80
C ILE A 98 8.57 -8.50 5.06
N GLY A 99 8.53 -9.82 4.98
CA GLY A 99 8.94 -10.71 6.08
C GLY A 99 7.81 -10.98 7.09
N GLY A 100 6.54 -10.84 6.67
CA GLY A 100 5.35 -11.13 7.48
C GLY A 100 4.24 -11.75 6.62
N LYS A 101 3.16 -12.19 7.28
CA LYS A 101 1.96 -12.62 6.59
C LYS A 101 1.30 -11.41 5.93
N VAL A 102 1.07 -11.47 4.63
CA VAL A 102 0.32 -10.48 3.87
C VAL A 102 -0.99 -11.12 3.44
N ASN A 103 -2.11 -10.47 3.76
CA ASN A 103 -3.42 -10.90 3.33
C ASN A 103 -3.71 -10.29 1.96
N VAL A 104 -4.03 -11.10 0.98
CA VAL A 104 -4.50 -10.60 -0.33
C VAL A 104 -6.01 -10.44 -0.25
N ILE A 105 -6.49 -9.23 -0.55
CA ILE A 105 -7.90 -8.86 -0.47
C ILE A 105 -8.46 -8.76 -1.88
N GLU A 106 -9.44 -9.60 -2.16
CA GLU A 106 -10.04 -9.75 -3.48
C GLU A 106 -11.50 -9.31 -3.55
N SER A 107 -12.09 -8.94 -2.42
CA SER A 107 -13.49 -8.49 -2.35
C SER A 107 -13.69 -7.40 -1.30
N THR A 108 -14.77 -6.64 -1.47
CA THR A 108 -15.17 -5.60 -0.51
C THR A 108 -15.57 -6.16 0.85
N ALA A 109 -16.15 -7.37 0.88
CA ALA A 109 -16.48 -8.06 2.12
C ALA A 109 -15.21 -8.38 2.92
N GLN A 110 -14.18 -8.94 2.27
CA GLN A 110 -12.87 -9.18 2.89
C GLN A 110 -12.19 -7.88 3.34
N LEU A 111 -12.25 -6.82 2.51
CA LEU A 111 -11.69 -5.52 2.89
C LEU A 111 -12.35 -4.98 4.16
N ARG A 112 -13.68 -5.06 4.24
CA ARG A 112 -14.43 -4.64 5.42
C ARG A 112 -14.05 -5.46 6.66
N GLU A 113 -13.98 -6.79 6.53
CA GLU A 113 -13.57 -7.69 7.59
C GLU A 113 -12.19 -7.33 8.12
N HIS A 114 -11.19 -7.25 7.23
CA HIS A 114 -9.82 -6.91 7.62
C HIS A 114 -9.66 -5.49 8.19
N LEU A 115 -10.40 -4.52 7.67
CA LEU A 115 -10.38 -3.14 8.20
C LEU A 115 -11.06 -3.05 9.57
N SER A 116 -12.10 -3.85 9.85
CA SER A 116 -12.82 -3.81 11.14
C SER A 116 -12.01 -4.37 12.30
N THR A 117 -10.99 -5.17 12.03
CA THR A 117 -10.14 -5.76 13.07
C THR A 117 -9.10 -4.75 13.57
N ALA A 118 -8.75 -4.86 14.87
CA ALA A 118 -7.67 -4.08 15.47
C ALA A 118 -6.26 -4.65 15.16
N ALA A 119 -6.17 -5.73 14.37
CA ALA A 119 -4.90 -6.37 14.07
C ALA A 119 -3.97 -5.46 13.26
N SER A 120 -2.69 -5.45 13.62
CA SER A 120 -1.63 -4.75 12.90
C SER A 120 -1.09 -5.57 11.72
N ASP A 121 -1.97 -5.99 10.84
CA ASP A 121 -1.66 -6.81 9.67
C ASP A 121 -1.27 -5.98 8.44
N ILE A 122 -0.80 -6.68 7.42
CA ILE A 122 -0.50 -6.11 6.12
C ILE A 122 -1.50 -6.68 5.12
N ASN A 123 -2.24 -5.78 4.49
CA ASN A 123 -3.30 -6.12 3.55
C ASN A 123 -2.95 -5.56 2.18
N MET A 124 -3.12 -6.36 1.16
CA MET A 124 -2.89 -5.99 -0.23
C MET A 124 -4.19 -6.01 -0.99
N VAL A 125 -4.54 -4.89 -1.59
CA VAL A 125 -5.78 -4.67 -2.33
C VAL A 125 -5.46 -4.55 -3.81
N MET A 126 -6.10 -5.39 -4.62
CA MET A 126 -5.96 -5.39 -6.08
C MET A 126 -7.18 -4.70 -6.69
N VAL A 127 -7.00 -3.46 -7.16
CA VAL A 127 -8.11 -2.61 -7.64
C VAL A 127 -8.92 -3.24 -8.75
N HIS A 128 -8.26 -3.86 -9.74
CA HIS A 128 -8.94 -4.49 -10.89
C HIS A 128 -9.94 -5.59 -10.47
N LYS A 129 -9.66 -6.36 -9.41
CA LYS A 129 -10.57 -7.41 -8.92
C LYS A 129 -11.88 -6.85 -8.37
N PHE A 130 -11.87 -5.61 -7.90
CA PHE A 130 -13.06 -4.91 -7.42
C PHE A 130 -13.88 -4.36 -8.59
N GLN A 131 -13.24 -3.86 -9.64
CA GLN A 131 -13.90 -3.33 -10.83
C GLN A 131 -14.63 -4.43 -11.62
N GLU A 132 -14.04 -5.62 -11.74
CA GLU A 132 -14.65 -6.76 -12.41
C GLU A 132 -15.95 -7.22 -11.73
N ARG A 133 -16.05 -7.11 -10.41
CA ARG A 133 -17.23 -7.54 -9.63
C ARG A 133 -18.32 -6.49 -9.50
N LYS A 134 -18.14 -5.27 -10.04
CA LYS A 134 -19.06 -4.12 -9.87
C LYS A 134 -19.47 -3.88 -8.42
N GLU A 135 -18.59 -4.18 -7.49
CA GLU A 135 -18.85 -4.01 -6.06
C GLU A 135 -18.47 -2.59 -5.61
N THR A 136 -19.20 -2.07 -4.65
CA THR A 136 -19.10 -0.67 -4.22
C THR A 136 -18.34 -0.51 -2.92
N LEU A 137 -17.44 0.44 -2.84
CA LEU A 137 -16.56 0.74 -1.69
C LEU A 137 -17.00 1.98 -0.86
N THR A 138 -16.52 2.14 0.35
CA THR A 138 -16.99 3.04 1.41
C THR A 138 -16.26 4.34 1.70
N ASN A 139 -16.90 5.23 2.52
CA ASN A 139 -16.66 6.66 2.65
C ASN A 139 -15.34 7.14 3.29
N THR A 140 -14.65 6.47 4.17
CA THR A 140 -13.42 7.03 4.75
C THR A 140 -12.16 6.48 4.08
N VAL A 141 -12.15 5.22 3.79
CA VAL A 141 -11.14 4.62 2.92
C VAL A 141 -11.53 4.85 1.48
N ALA A 142 -12.83 4.99 1.16
CA ALA A 142 -13.34 5.23 -0.18
C ALA A 142 -13.36 6.69 -0.59
N GLU A 143 -13.37 7.70 0.28
CA GLU A 143 -13.02 9.05 -0.17
C GLU A 143 -11.55 9.10 -0.60
N ALA A 144 -10.66 8.48 0.16
CA ALA A 144 -9.27 8.36 -0.27
C ALA A 144 -9.09 7.38 -1.44
N LEU A 145 -9.86 6.27 -1.50
CA LEU A 145 -9.88 5.28 -2.57
C LEU A 145 -10.96 5.56 -3.61
N GLY A 146 -12.07 6.19 -3.30
CA GLY A 146 -13.21 6.41 -4.18
C GLY A 146 -12.93 7.42 -5.27
N THR A 147 -12.17 8.45 -4.96
CA THR A 147 -11.56 9.33 -5.97
C THR A 147 -10.58 8.54 -6.84
N TYR A 148 -9.95 7.51 -6.25
CA TYR A 148 -8.98 6.66 -6.94
C TYR A 148 -9.63 5.54 -7.76
N LEU A 149 -10.77 4.99 -7.31
CA LEU A 149 -11.43 3.84 -7.92
C LEU A 149 -12.56 4.22 -8.88
N ALA A 150 -12.81 5.52 -9.12
CA ALA A 150 -13.88 6.05 -9.99
C ALA A 150 -15.23 5.36 -9.73
N LEU A 151 -15.64 5.29 -8.47
CA LEU A 151 -16.88 4.62 -8.07
C LEU A 151 -18.12 5.41 -8.48
N PRO A 152 -19.23 4.75 -8.83
CA PRO A 152 -20.48 5.43 -9.15
C PRO A 152 -20.94 6.30 -7.98
N ALA A 153 -21.32 7.54 -8.27
CA ALA A 153 -21.84 8.47 -7.28
C ALA A 153 -23.08 7.87 -6.57
N GLY A 154 -23.04 7.80 -5.25
CA GLY A 154 -24.21 7.46 -4.44
C GLY A 154 -24.15 6.16 -3.63
N GLN A 155 -23.09 5.41 -3.70
CA GLN A 155 -22.96 4.22 -2.85
C GLN A 155 -21.85 4.41 -1.82
N THR A 156 -22.20 4.47 -0.55
CA THR A 156 -21.29 4.67 0.57
C THR A 156 -21.29 3.47 1.49
N PHE A 157 -20.13 3.01 1.89
CA PHE A 157 -20.00 1.87 2.78
C PHE A 157 -20.19 2.21 4.28
N GLY A 158 -20.19 3.47 4.71
CA GLY A 158 -20.13 3.86 6.12
C GLY A 158 -18.71 3.72 6.72
N VAL A 159 -18.52 4.26 7.89
CA VAL A 159 -17.23 4.16 8.60
C VAL A 159 -17.02 2.74 9.11
N VAL A 160 -16.01 2.04 8.63
CA VAL A 160 -15.66 0.67 9.05
C VAL A 160 -14.72 0.68 10.25
N ASN A 161 -13.82 1.66 10.29
CA ASN A 161 -12.83 1.80 11.35
C ASN A 161 -12.49 3.28 11.57
N THR A 162 -12.49 3.71 12.81
CA THR A 162 -12.16 5.08 13.23
C THR A 162 -10.71 5.23 13.69
N SER A 163 -9.92 4.15 13.62
CA SER A 163 -8.53 4.16 14.07
C SER A 163 -7.66 5.03 13.17
N GLU A 164 -6.87 5.90 13.76
CA GLU A 164 -5.82 6.66 13.07
C GLU A 164 -4.57 5.80 12.76
N ARG A 165 -4.56 4.51 13.17
CA ARG A 165 -3.44 3.59 12.98
C ARG A 165 -3.56 2.75 11.70
N ILE A 166 -4.07 3.35 10.63
CA ILE A 166 -4.16 2.73 9.31
C ILE A 166 -3.31 3.54 8.34
N ILE A 167 -2.35 2.90 7.71
CA ILE A 167 -1.50 3.51 6.68
C ILE A 167 -1.89 2.94 5.33
N LEU A 168 -2.30 3.83 4.43
CA LEU A 168 -2.64 3.52 3.06
C LEU A 168 -1.46 3.89 2.15
N MET A 169 -0.96 2.93 1.39
CA MET A 169 0.06 3.14 0.36
C MET A 169 -0.50 2.76 -1.01
N ILE A 170 -0.58 3.72 -1.92
CA ILE A 170 -1.17 3.55 -3.25
C ILE A 170 -0.07 3.62 -4.30
N ASP A 171 0.06 2.56 -5.11
CA ASP A 171 0.93 2.57 -6.28
C ASP A 171 0.17 3.09 -7.51
N GLU A 172 0.86 3.77 -8.42
CA GLU A 172 0.32 4.33 -9.68
C GLU A 172 -0.87 5.31 -9.49
N ALA A 173 -0.87 6.11 -8.42
CA ALA A 173 -1.95 7.04 -8.06
C ALA A 173 -2.40 8.03 -9.16
N HIS A 174 -1.62 8.18 -10.23
CA HIS A 174 -1.90 9.10 -11.33
C HIS A 174 -2.85 8.53 -12.39
N ARG A 175 -3.07 7.21 -12.45
CA ARG A 175 -3.85 6.57 -13.53
C ARG A 175 -5.34 6.85 -13.46
N THR A 176 -5.86 7.15 -12.29
CA THR A 176 -7.29 7.39 -12.07
C THR A 176 -7.71 8.85 -12.27
N GLN A 177 -6.76 9.77 -12.43
CA GLN A 177 -7.06 11.18 -12.66
C GLN A 177 -7.16 11.56 -14.15
N GLY A 178 -7.03 10.61 -15.06
CA GLY A 178 -6.88 10.85 -16.51
C GLY A 178 -8.15 10.83 -17.33
N SER A 179 -9.35 10.69 -16.76
CA SER A 179 -10.58 10.58 -17.57
C SER A 179 -11.36 11.88 -17.78
N ASP A 180 -10.92 13.02 -17.25
CA ASP A 180 -11.66 14.29 -17.35
C ASP A 180 -10.82 15.50 -17.83
N LEU A 181 -9.86 15.28 -18.70
CA LEU A 181 -9.20 16.36 -19.47
C LEU A 181 -9.24 16.02 -20.95
N GLY A 182 -10.41 16.10 -21.53
CA GLY A 182 -10.68 16.11 -22.96
C GLY A 182 -11.70 17.16 -23.29
#